data_67000816aabc9c3798dcc4350f89dc5f
#
_entry.id   67000816aabc9c3798dcc4350f89dc5f
#
_cell.length_a   1.000
_cell.length_b   1.000
_cell.length_c   1.000
_cell.angle_alpha   90.00
_cell.angle_beta   90.00
_cell.angle_gamma   90.00
#
_symmetry.space_group_name_H-M   'P 1'
#
loop_
_entity.id
_entity.type
_entity.pdbx_description
1 polymer ?
#
loop_
_entity_poly.entity_id
_entity_poly.type
_entity_poly.pdbx_seq_one_letter_code
_entity_poly.pdbx_strand_id
1 'polypeptide(L)'
;MDIITGSVKKITIFLKNSGCEEGSVVLDVDADIIYCQYDKGACMVATFGGRSAEFVTNDPVRARTKISFMFDAALETLRSRAAACSIINVAAGFFCVSRTLHSCPETSHSECLKQLEHEMKGKRILCIGSMHSIETAFRNSIVHDPDTADVILINSEGIIKQSTGDIVQKYKDTKRILCIGPSTAGVARLNQIELWCPFGTFQKTGSQK
;
A
#
# COMPACT_ATOMS: atom_id res chain seq x y z
N MET A 1 -15.18 -9.18 -5.59
CA MET A 1 -14.80 -9.39 -4.16
C MET A 1 -13.86 -8.27 -3.76
N ASP A 2 -14.10 -7.64 -2.63
CA ASP A 2 -13.27 -6.54 -2.11
C ASP A 2 -11.80 -6.96 -1.98
N ILE A 3 -10.88 -6.10 -2.44
CA ILE A 3 -9.46 -6.43 -2.56
C ILE A 3 -8.78 -6.65 -1.20
N ILE A 4 -9.19 -5.90 -0.16
CA ILE A 4 -8.63 -6.04 1.19
C ILE A 4 -9.15 -7.31 1.83
N THR A 5 -10.45 -7.56 1.78
CA THR A 5 -11.06 -8.81 2.28
C THR A 5 -10.44 -10.04 1.59
N GLY A 6 -10.19 -9.94 0.29
CA GLY A 6 -9.46 -10.97 -0.46
C GLY A 6 -8.04 -11.17 0.04
N SER A 7 -7.34 -10.09 0.36
CA SER A 7 -5.98 -10.13 0.91
C SER A 7 -5.94 -10.71 2.32
N VAL A 8 -6.94 -10.37 3.16
CA VAL A 8 -7.09 -10.98 4.50
C VAL A 8 -7.23 -12.48 4.39
N LYS A 9 -8.10 -12.98 3.51
CA LYS A 9 -8.27 -14.43 3.30
C LYS A 9 -6.97 -15.10 2.86
N LYS A 10 -6.19 -14.46 1.99
CA LYS A 10 -4.91 -15.01 1.50
C LYS A 10 -3.84 -15.01 2.59
N ILE A 11 -3.70 -13.94 3.37
CA ILE A 11 -2.71 -13.91 4.45
C ILE A 11 -3.06 -14.86 5.60
N THR A 12 -4.34 -15.12 5.83
CA THR A 12 -4.83 -16.11 6.80
C THR A 12 -4.29 -17.52 6.49
N ILE A 13 -4.09 -17.86 5.21
CA ILE A 13 -3.51 -19.15 4.81
C ILE A 13 -2.08 -19.29 5.33
N PHE A 14 -1.27 -18.21 5.27
CA PHE A 14 0.11 -18.21 5.81
C PHE A 14 0.13 -18.26 7.33
N LEU A 15 -0.87 -17.65 7.97
CA LEU A 15 -0.98 -17.62 9.43
C LEU A 15 -1.46 -18.94 10.00
N LYS A 16 -2.33 -19.64 9.30
CA LYS A 16 -2.96 -20.88 9.76
C LYS A 16 -1.90 -21.95 10.12
N ASN A 17 -1.95 -22.44 11.36
CA ASN A 17 -1.02 -23.43 11.93
C ASN A 17 0.44 -22.93 12.04
N SER A 18 0.67 -21.61 11.95
CA SER A 18 2.00 -21.03 12.14
C SER A 18 2.32 -20.75 13.61
N GLY A 19 1.32 -20.80 14.49
CA GLY A 19 1.42 -20.35 15.88
C GLY A 19 1.41 -18.83 16.05
N CYS A 20 1.21 -18.10 14.96
CA CYS A 20 1.21 -16.63 14.95
C CYS A 20 -0.19 -16.02 14.89
N GLU A 21 -1.25 -16.82 14.81
CA GLU A 21 -2.65 -16.36 14.63
C GLU A 21 -3.09 -15.38 15.72
N GLU A 22 -2.65 -15.62 16.96
CA GLU A 22 -2.95 -14.80 18.13
C GLU A 22 -1.82 -13.81 18.46
N GLY A 23 -0.85 -13.65 17.54
CA GLY A 23 0.27 -12.75 17.73
C GLY A 23 -0.17 -11.29 17.87
N SER A 24 0.49 -10.57 18.78
CA SER A 24 0.18 -9.15 19.03
C SER A 24 0.73 -8.26 17.92
N VAL A 25 -0.11 -7.40 17.37
CA VAL A 25 0.26 -6.33 16.46
C VAL A 25 0.11 -4.99 17.16
N VAL A 26 1.11 -4.13 17.02
CA VAL A 26 1.06 -2.74 17.48
C VAL A 26 0.92 -1.85 16.24
N LEU A 27 -0.08 -0.99 16.24
CA LEU A 27 -0.23 0.11 15.30
C LEU A 27 0.14 1.41 16.04
N ASP A 28 1.09 2.14 15.51
CA ASP A 28 1.51 3.45 16.02
C ASP A 28 1.59 4.47 14.87
N VAL A 29 1.84 5.72 15.19
CA VAL A 29 1.95 6.82 14.23
C VAL A 29 3.34 7.43 14.33
N ASP A 30 4.04 7.47 13.22
CA ASP A 30 5.34 8.12 13.08
C ASP A 30 5.17 9.37 12.19
N ALA A 31 5.28 10.55 12.80
CA ALA A 31 5.08 11.82 12.12
C ALA A 31 6.32 12.27 11.31
N ASP A 32 7.47 11.63 11.52
CA ASP A 32 8.74 12.02 10.92
C ASP A 32 9.00 11.34 9.57
N ILE A 33 8.13 10.41 9.18
CA ILE A 33 8.26 9.70 7.90
C ILE A 33 7.74 10.57 6.76
N ILE A 34 8.59 10.80 5.77
CA ILE A 34 8.28 11.57 4.56
C ILE A 34 8.00 10.58 3.41
N TYR A 35 6.89 10.80 2.72
CA TYR A 35 6.46 9.99 1.57
C TYR A 35 6.51 10.79 0.27
N CYS A 36 7.02 10.18 -0.79
CA CYS A 36 7.19 10.83 -2.10
C CYS A 36 5.89 11.22 -2.81
N GLN A 37 4.75 10.65 -2.38
CA GLN A 37 3.45 10.89 -3.02
C GLN A 37 2.55 11.84 -2.21
N TYR A 38 2.96 12.19 -0.99
CA TYR A 38 2.15 12.96 -0.06
C TYR A 38 2.94 14.13 0.47
N ASP A 39 2.43 15.33 0.30
CA ASP A 39 2.99 16.53 0.94
C ASP A 39 2.67 16.57 2.44
N LYS A 40 1.55 15.93 2.82
CA LYS A 40 1.08 15.81 4.20
C LYS A 40 0.40 14.46 4.36
N GLY A 41 0.60 13.82 5.49
CA GLY A 41 -0.04 12.55 5.81
C GLY A 41 0.46 12.03 7.14
N ALA A 42 -0.32 11.16 7.76
CA ALA A 42 0.13 10.42 8.93
C ALA A 42 0.59 9.03 8.47
N CYS A 43 1.81 8.69 8.84
CA CYS A 43 2.31 7.34 8.64
C CYS A 43 1.94 6.47 9.84
N MET A 44 1.10 5.46 9.62
CA MET A 44 0.96 4.35 10.56
C MET A 44 2.13 3.39 10.40
N VAL A 45 2.67 2.94 11.51
CA VAL A 45 3.68 1.88 11.57
C VAL A 45 3.08 0.67 12.28
N ALA A 46 2.89 -0.41 11.56
CA ALA A 46 2.50 -1.69 12.15
C ALA A 46 3.76 -2.48 12.54
N THR A 47 3.75 -3.06 13.75
CA THR A 47 4.85 -3.90 14.25
C THR A 47 4.32 -5.27 14.64
N PHE A 48 4.97 -6.33 14.12
CA PHE A 48 4.62 -7.72 14.37
C PHE A 48 5.86 -8.62 14.22
N GLY A 49 6.10 -9.52 15.17
CA GLY A 49 7.18 -10.52 15.10
C GLY A 49 8.57 -9.92 14.85
N GLY A 50 8.87 -8.74 15.40
CA GLY A 50 10.14 -8.04 15.17
C GLY A 50 10.26 -7.36 13.79
N ARG A 51 9.18 -7.35 13.01
CA ARG A 51 9.09 -6.60 11.74
C ARG A 51 8.25 -5.34 11.93
N SER A 52 8.51 -4.33 11.13
CA SER A 52 7.65 -3.16 10.99
C SER A 52 7.34 -2.88 9.53
N ALA A 53 6.19 -2.26 9.30
CA ALA A 53 5.76 -1.85 7.97
C ALA A 53 4.98 -0.53 8.06
N GLU A 54 5.10 0.29 7.04
CA GLU A 54 4.52 1.61 6.96
C GLU A 54 3.23 1.62 6.14
N PHE A 55 2.27 2.45 6.56
CA PHE A 55 1.04 2.70 5.82
C PHE A 55 0.60 4.15 5.99
N VAL A 56 0.55 4.92 4.91
CA VAL A 56 0.09 6.31 4.93
C VAL A 56 -1.43 6.38 4.83
N THR A 57 -2.04 7.19 5.69
CA THR A 57 -3.49 7.41 5.72
C THR A 57 -3.80 8.79 6.31
N ASN A 58 -4.96 9.34 5.94
CA ASN A 58 -5.48 10.57 6.53
C ASN A 58 -6.22 10.33 7.86
N ASP A 59 -6.46 9.07 8.23
CA ASP A 59 -7.16 8.68 9.46
C ASP A 59 -6.39 7.57 10.19
N PRO A 60 -5.23 7.89 10.80
CA PRO A 60 -4.36 6.92 11.45
C PRO A 60 -4.95 6.41 12.77
N VAL A 61 -4.57 5.18 13.12
CA VAL A 61 -4.99 4.51 14.35
C VAL A 61 -3.78 4.16 15.20
N ARG A 62 -3.86 4.42 16.49
CA ARG A 62 -2.98 3.84 17.52
C ARG A 62 -3.73 2.74 18.24
N ALA A 63 -3.21 1.52 18.18
CA ALA A 63 -3.85 0.36 18.79
C ALA A 63 -2.84 -0.75 19.08
N ARG A 64 -3.17 -1.58 20.06
CA ARG A 64 -2.57 -2.89 20.24
C ARG A 64 -3.68 -3.92 20.05
N THR A 65 -3.51 -4.82 19.11
CA THR A 65 -4.49 -5.83 18.76
C THR A 65 -3.82 -7.15 18.43
N LYS A 66 -4.59 -8.18 18.16
CA LYS A 66 -4.10 -9.45 17.62
C LYS A 66 -4.14 -9.41 16.10
N ILE A 67 -3.29 -10.20 15.45
CA ILE A 67 -3.32 -10.30 13.99
C ILE A 67 -4.65 -10.86 13.50
N SER A 68 -5.28 -11.73 14.28
CA SER A 68 -6.61 -12.30 14.01
C SER A 68 -7.74 -11.26 13.99
N PHE A 69 -7.52 -10.05 14.52
CA PHE A 69 -8.50 -8.95 14.46
C PHE A 69 -9.07 -8.73 13.05
N MET A 70 -8.25 -8.85 12.02
CA MET A 70 -8.68 -8.59 10.65
C MET A 70 -9.48 -9.74 10.02
N PHE A 71 -9.51 -10.96 10.62
CA PHE A 71 -10.10 -12.14 9.97
C PHE A 71 -11.62 -12.04 9.88
N ASP A 72 -12.25 -11.55 10.95
CA ASP A 72 -13.71 -11.41 11.05
C ASP A 72 -14.14 -9.94 11.18
N ALA A 73 -13.22 -9.00 10.96
CA ALA A 73 -13.53 -7.59 11.07
C ALA A 73 -14.44 -7.12 9.93
N ALA A 74 -15.49 -6.40 10.28
CA ALA A 74 -16.28 -5.64 9.32
C ALA A 74 -15.44 -4.46 8.81
N LEU A 75 -14.82 -4.62 7.64
CA LEU A 75 -13.95 -3.62 7.02
C LEU A 75 -14.78 -2.56 6.25
N GLU A 76 -15.72 -1.92 6.96
CA GLU A 76 -16.68 -0.98 6.38
C GLU A 76 -16.17 0.46 6.32
N THR A 77 -15.30 0.85 7.24
CA THR A 77 -14.77 2.21 7.31
C THR A 77 -13.36 2.30 6.72
N LEU A 78 -12.98 3.46 6.19
CA LEU A 78 -11.62 3.69 5.68
C LEU A 78 -10.57 3.44 6.78
N ARG A 79 -10.88 3.79 8.03
CA ARG A 79 -10.02 3.56 9.19
C ARG A 79 -9.78 2.07 9.44
N SER A 80 -10.82 1.23 9.50
CA SER A 80 -10.68 -0.21 9.70
C SER A 80 -9.94 -0.88 8.54
N ARG A 81 -10.17 -0.41 7.33
CA ARG A 81 -9.50 -0.86 6.11
C ARG A 81 -8.00 -0.48 6.11
N ALA A 82 -7.66 0.75 6.54
CA ALA A 82 -6.28 1.19 6.69
C ALA A 82 -5.54 0.36 7.76
N ALA A 83 -6.19 0.11 8.91
CA ALA A 83 -5.62 -0.76 9.94
C ALA A 83 -5.38 -2.19 9.42
N ALA A 84 -6.34 -2.77 8.71
CA ALA A 84 -6.18 -4.09 8.08
C ALA A 84 -5.04 -4.11 7.06
N CYS A 85 -4.91 -3.10 6.19
CA CYS A 85 -3.80 -2.99 5.24
C CYS A 85 -2.44 -2.89 5.95
N SER A 86 -2.34 -2.14 7.05
CA SER A 86 -1.12 -2.05 7.84
C SER A 86 -0.72 -3.42 8.42
N ILE A 87 -1.71 -4.16 8.94
CA ILE A 87 -1.50 -5.52 9.47
C ILE A 87 -1.11 -6.48 8.34
N ILE A 88 -1.77 -6.41 7.19
CA ILE A 88 -1.42 -7.20 6.00
C ILE A 88 0.03 -6.94 5.58
N ASN A 89 0.46 -5.66 5.54
CA ASN A 89 1.83 -5.31 5.14
C ASN A 89 2.87 -5.90 6.09
N VAL A 90 2.71 -5.74 7.40
CA VAL A 90 3.69 -6.26 8.36
C VAL A 90 3.68 -7.80 8.38
N ALA A 91 2.53 -8.44 8.26
CA ALA A 91 2.42 -9.89 8.14
C ALA A 91 3.07 -10.41 6.85
N ALA A 92 2.82 -9.75 5.71
CA ALA A 92 3.47 -10.06 4.44
C ALA A 92 5.01 -9.95 4.53
N GLY A 93 5.51 -8.96 5.29
CA GLY A 93 6.93 -8.83 5.59
C GLY A 93 7.46 -9.96 6.49
N PHE A 94 6.73 -10.31 7.53
CA PHE A 94 7.10 -11.38 8.45
C PHE A 94 7.22 -12.73 7.73
N PHE A 95 6.27 -13.05 6.85
CA PHE A 95 6.30 -14.27 6.04
C PHE A 95 7.12 -14.15 4.73
N CYS A 96 7.90 -13.09 4.57
CA CYS A 96 8.73 -12.85 3.39
C CYS A 96 7.95 -12.80 2.05
N VAL A 97 6.65 -12.55 2.08
CA VAL A 97 5.80 -12.34 0.88
C VAL A 97 6.12 -11.00 0.22
N SER A 98 6.42 -9.96 1.03
CA SER A 98 6.88 -8.66 0.56
C SER A 98 8.19 -8.25 1.22
N ARG A 99 9.06 -7.59 0.45
CA ARG A 99 10.30 -6.99 0.96
C ARG A 99 10.29 -5.46 0.91
N THR A 100 9.21 -4.87 0.43
CA THR A 100 9.02 -3.42 0.39
C THR A 100 8.06 -3.05 1.51
N LEU A 101 8.59 -2.66 2.68
CA LEU A 101 7.83 -2.40 3.89
C LEU A 101 7.92 -0.94 4.35
N HIS A 102 8.97 -0.25 3.93
CA HIS A 102 9.28 1.12 4.34
C HIS A 102 9.54 2.01 3.15
N SER A 103 9.27 3.30 3.33
CA SER A 103 9.59 4.36 2.38
C SER A 103 11.10 4.40 2.10
N CYS A 104 11.44 4.90 0.92
CA CYS A 104 12.80 5.22 0.56
C CYS A 104 13.23 6.58 1.18
N PRO A 105 14.53 6.87 1.25
CA PRO A 105 15.01 8.19 1.61
C PRO A 105 14.48 9.26 0.66
N GLU A 106 14.23 10.47 1.18
CA GLU A 106 13.76 11.61 0.39
C GLU A 106 14.65 11.91 -0.83
N THR A 107 15.96 11.70 -0.68
CA THR A 107 16.94 11.85 -1.77
C THR A 107 16.66 10.97 -2.99
N SER A 108 15.90 9.89 -2.84
CA SER A 108 15.53 8.99 -3.94
C SER A 108 14.21 9.40 -4.63
N HIS A 109 13.44 10.34 -4.09
CA HIS A 109 12.10 10.66 -4.61
C HIS A 109 12.16 11.20 -6.05
N SER A 110 13.08 12.13 -6.33
CA SER A 110 13.24 12.71 -7.68
C SER A 110 13.61 11.64 -8.72
N GLU A 111 14.50 10.74 -8.38
CA GLU A 111 14.92 9.67 -9.28
C GLU A 111 13.79 8.64 -9.50
N CYS A 112 13.07 8.30 -8.45
CA CYS A 112 11.89 7.42 -8.55
C CYS A 112 10.83 8.01 -9.51
N LEU A 113 10.56 9.32 -9.40
CA LEU A 113 9.59 9.99 -10.26
C LEU A 113 10.06 10.01 -11.73
N LYS A 114 11.34 10.32 -11.99
CA LYS A 114 11.91 10.28 -13.35
C LYS A 114 11.83 8.90 -13.99
N GLN A 115 12.10 7.85 -13.23
CA GLN A 115 11.94 6.47 -13.72
C GLN A 115 10.49 6.17 -14.04
N LEU A 116 9.54 6.61 -13.20
CA LEU A 116 8.11 6.45 -13.47
C LEU A 116 7.68 7.22 -14.73
N GLU A 117 8.19 8.46 -14.92
CA GLU A 117 7.93 9.27 -16.12
C GLU A 117 8.42 8.56 -17.39
N HIS A 118 9.60 7.96 -17.34
CA HIS A 118 10.13 7.18 -18.46
C HIS A 118 9.26 5.96 -18.76
N GLU A 119 8.86 5.23 -17.73
CA GLU A 119 8.04 4.00 -17.85
C GLU A 119 6.63 4.27 -18.37
N MET A 120 6.06 5.42 -17.99
CA MET A 120 4.69 5.82 -18.35
C MET A 120 4.61 6.70 -19.60
N LYS A 121 5.71 6.91 -20.32
CA LYS A 121 5.75 7.80 -21.47
C LYS A 121 4.67 7.46 -22.50
N GLY A 122 3.84 8.45 -22.88
CA GLY A 122 2.78 8.31 -23.87
C GLY A 122 1.56 7.50 -23.40
N LYS A 123 1.45 7.19 -22.11
CA LYS A 123 0.30 6.46 -21.54
C LYS A 123 -0.70 7.44 -20.92
N ARG A 124 -1.98 7.12 -21.04
CA ARG A 124 -3.08 7.77 -20.31
C ARG A 124 -3.21 7.12 -18.93
N ILE A 125 -3.18 7.91 -17.88
CA ILE A 125 -3.02 7.43 -16.52
C ILE A 125 -4.26 7.77 -15.70
N LEU A 126 -4.85 6.78 -15.04
CA LEU A 126 -5.86 6.97 -14.00
C LEU A 126 -5.18 6.83 -12.64
N CYS A 127 -5.33 7.83 -11.78
CA CYS A 127 -4.90 7.78 -10.38
C CYS A 127 -6.09 7.43 -9.47
N ILE A 128 -5.95 6.38 -8.65
CA ILE A 128 -6.90 6.01 -7.61
C ILE A 128 -6.26 6.31 -6.25
N GLY A 129 -6.79 7.32 -5.57
CA GLY A 129 -6.19 7.98 -4.42
C GLY A 129 -5.43 9.25 -4.84
N SER A 130 -5.17 10.14 -3.89
CA SER A 130 -4.47 11.39 -4.14
C SER A 130 -2.96 11.15 -4.24
N MET A 131 -2.34 11.56 -5.35
CA MET A 131 -0.91 11.38 -5.65
C MET A 131 -0.33 12.66 -6.24
N HIS A 132 -0.27 13.72 -5.43
CA HIS A 132 0.03 15.08 -5.88
C HIS A 132 1.28 15.18 -6.76
N SER A 133 2.40 14.59 -6.36
CA SER A 133 3.65 14.62 -7.13
C SER A 133 3.50 13.94 -8.50
N ILE A 134 2.81 12.80 -8.55
CA ILE A 134 2.54 12.06 -9.79
C ILE A 134 1.55 12.84 -10.66
N GLU A 135 0.44 13.31 -10.09
CA GLU A 135 -0.59 14.06 -10.81
C GLU A 135 -0.02 15.35 -11.42
N THR A 136 0.91 15.99 -10.72
CA THR A 136 1.62 17.19 -11.23
C THR A 136 2.54 16.84 -12.39
N ALA A 137 3.36 15.79 -12.26
CA ALA A 137 4.29 15.36 -13.30
C ALA A 137 3.56 14.91 -14.58
N PHE A 138 2.44 14.21 -14.42
CA PHE A 138 1.67 13.64 -15.52
C PHE A 138 0.39 14.41 -15.89
N ARG A 139 0.26 15.68 -15.50
CA ARG A 139 -0.98 16.46 -15.64
C ARG A 139 -1.66 16.39 -17.02
N ASN A 140 -0.87 16.28 -18.09
CA ASN A 140 -1.38 16.19 -19.47
C ASN A 140 -1.78 14.77 -19.90
N SER A 141 -1.49 13.78 -19.07
CA SER A 141 -1.75 12.35 -19.31
C SER A 141 -2.80 11.76 -18.35
N ILE A 142 -3.21 12.54 -17.34
CA ILE A 142 -4.22 12.10 -16.38
C ILE A 142 -5.59 12.06 -17.04
N VAL A 143 -6.26 10.94 -16.84
CA VAL A 143 -7.66 10.72 -17.24
C VAL A 143 -8.49 10.33 -16.01
N HIS A 144 -9.80 10.60 -16.07
CA HIS A 144 -10.71 10.31 -14.95
C HIS A 144 -11.63 9.12 -15.21
N ASP A 145 -11.74 8.71 -16.46
CA ASP A 145 -12.51 7.53 -16.85
C ASP A 145 -11.59 6.31 -16.98
N PRO A 146 -11.82 5.26 -16.17
CA PRO A 146 -11.01 4.05 -16.24
C PRO A 146 -11.07 3.35 -17.60
N ASP A 147 -12.15 3.51 -18.38
CA ASP A 147 -12.23 2.91 -19.70
C ASP A 147 -11.23 3.54 -20.68
N THR A 148 -10.91 4.82 -20.51
CA THR A 148 -9.96 5.56 -21.36
C THR A 148 -8.51 5.43 -20.93
N ALA A 149 -8.23 4.98 -19.70
CA ALA A 149 -6.88 4.82 -19.19
C ALA A 149 -6.13 3.67 -19.86
N ASP A 150 -4.83 3.82 -20.03
CA ASP A 150 -3.92 2.74 -20.43
C ASP A 150 -3.27 2.09 -19.18
N VAL A 151 -3.08 2.89 -18.13
CA VAL A 151 -2.48 2.48 -16.85
C VAL A 151 -3.32 3.00 -15.69
N ILE A 152 -3.46 2.18 -14.65
CA ILE A 152 -4.15 2.55 -13.40
C ILE A 152 -3.13 2.51 -12.26
N LEU A 153 -2.92 3.65 -11.60
CA LEU A 153 -2.06 3.77 -10.42
C LEU A 153 -2.92 3.79 -9.15
N ILE A 154 -2.55 3.00 -8.15
CA ILE A 154 -3.30 2.86 -6.90
C ILE A 154 -2.35 3.08 -5.72
N ASN A 155 -2.60 4.11 -4.90
CA ASN A 155 -1.85 4.34 -3.67
C ASN A 155 -2.60 3.84 -2.42
N SER A 156 -2.10 4.18 -1.23
CA SER A 156 -2.70 3.76 0.05
C SER A 156 -4.13 4.27 0.24
N GLU A 157 -4.44 5.51 -0.15
CA GLU A 157 -5.81 6.03 -0.10
C GLU A 157 -6.72 5.34 -1.12
N GLY A 158 -6.17 5.02 -2.28
CA GLY A 158 -6.87 4.29 -3.32
C GLY A 158 -7.20 2.87 -2.89
N ILE A 159 -6.23 2.15 -2.34
CA ILE A 159 -6.38 0.73 -1.99
C ILE A 159 -7.45 0.48 -0.92
N ILE A 160 -7.69 1.44 -0.01
CA ILE A 160 -8.69 1.32 1.03
C ILE A 160 -10.12 1.67 0.57
N LYS A 161 -10.31 2.22 -0.64
CA LYS A 161 -11.65 2.46 -1.20
C LYS A 161 -12.32 1.14 -1.59
N GLN A 162 -13.58 0.96 -1.27
CA GLN A 162 -14.32 -0.26 -1.62
C GLN A 162 -14.39 -0.47 -3.14
N SER A 163 -14.59 0.61 -3.90
CA SER A 163 -14.67 0.56 -5.37
C SER A 163 -13.38 0.09 -6.07
N THR A 164 -12.23 0.17 -5.40
CA THR A 164 -10.95 -0.23 -6.00
C THR A 164 -10.92 -1.71 -6.36
N GLY A 165 -11.55 -2.56 -5.54
CA GLY A 165 -11.64 -3.99 -5.84
C GLY A 165 -12.37 -4.29 -7.15
N ASP A 166 -13.45 -3.57 -7.43
CA ASP A 166 -14.24 -3.74 -8.67
C ASP A 166 -13.46 -3.25 -9.90
N ILE A 167 -12.74 -2.12 -9.76
CA ILE A 167 -11.87 -1.60 -10.82
C ILE A 167 -10.75 -2.60 -11.12
N VAL A 168 -10.06 -3.10 -10.11
CA VAL A 168 -9.00 -4.11 -10.30
C VAL A 168 -9.57 -5.35 -10.97
N GLN A 169 -10.71 -5.86 -10.51
CA GLN A 169 -11.32 -7.06 -11.08
C GLN A 169 -11.74 -6.86 -12.55
N LYS A 170 -12.27 -5.67 -12.89
CA LYS A 170 -12.71 -5.35 -14.27
C LYS A 170 -11.53 -5.23 -15.24
N TYR A 171 -10.41 -4.64 -14.80
CA TYR A 171 -9.36 -4.20 -15.73
C TYR A 171 -8.03 -4.97 -15.63
N LYS A 172 -7.84 -5.88 -14.67
CA LYS A 172 -6.57 -6.58 -14.44
C LYS A 172 -6.03 -7.35 -15.65
N ASP A 173 -6.92 -7.82 -16.53
CA ASP A 173 -6.55 -8.62 -17.71
C ASP A 173 -6.41 -7.76 -18.99
N THR A 174 -6.78 -6.48 -18.93
CA THR A 174 -6.82 -5.59 -20.10
C THR A 174 -5.99 -4.32 -19.96
N LYS A 175 -5.65 -3.94 -18.72
CA LYS A 175 -4.87 -2.73 -18.44
C LYS A 175 -3.75 -3.04 -17.47
N ARG A 176 -2.67 -2.27 -17.55
CA ARG A 176 -1.61 -2.33 -16.56
C ARG A 176 -2.08 -1.66 -15.27
N ILE A 177 -2.01 -2.37 -14.15
CA ILE A 177 -2.37 -1.85 -12.84
C ILE A 177 -1.13 -1.88 -11.96
N LEU A 178 -0.75 -0.72 -11.40
CA LEU A 178 0.38 -0.57 -10.50
C LEU A 178 -0.08 -0.06 -9.14
N CYS A 179 0.26 -0.79 -8.11
CA CYS A 179 0.22 -0.31 -6.74
C CYS A 179 1.47 0.53 -6.46
N ILE A 180 1.29 1.70 -5.84
CA ILE A 180 2.36 2.69 -5.64
C ILE A 180 2.73 2.77 -4.16
N GLY A 181 4.04 2.60 -3.89
CA GLY A 181 4.64 2.79 -2.58
C GLY A 181 4.50 1.61 -1.62
N PRO A 182 5.22 1.63 -0.49
CA PRO A 182 5.29 0.52 0.45
C PRO A 182 3.95 0.23 1.13
N SER A 183 3.11 1.24 1.31
CA SER A 183 1.78 1.09 1.92
C SER A 183 0.87 0.08 1.20
N THR A 184 1.08 -0.12 -0.10
CA THR A 184 0.26 -1.03 -0.91
C THR A 184 0.90 -2.40 -1.10
N ALA A 185 2.14 -2.59 -0.63
CA ALA A 185 2.99 -3.72 -1.03
C ALA A 185 2.44 -5.09 -0.65
N GLY A 186 1.90 -5.25 0.56
CA GLY A 186 1.31 -6.50 1.01
C GLY A 186 0.09 -6.89 0.18
N VAL A 187 -0.84 -5.95 -0.01
CA VAL A 187 -2.04 -6.16 -0.84
C VAL A 187 -1.66 -6.46 -2.29
N ALA A 188 -0.72 -5.70 -2.86
CA ALA A 188 -0.23 -5.90 -4.22
C ALA A 188 0.32 -7.32 -4.42
N ARG A 189 1.23 -7.75 -3.55
CA ARG A 189 1.85 -9.09 -3.63
C ARG A 189 0.84 -10.22 -3.49
N LEU A 190 -0.07 -10.12 -2.51
CA LEU A 190 -1.11 -11.13 -2.30
C LEU A 190 -2.08 -11.23 -3.49
N ASN A 191 -2.29 -10.16 -4.25
CA ASN A 191 -3.19 -10.14 -5.41
C ASN A 191 -2.47 -10.21 -6.75
N GLN A 192 -1.14 -10.41 -6.77
CA GLN A 192 -0.32 -10.48 -7.98
C GLN A 192 -0.45 -9.21 -8.84
N ILE A 193 -0.61 -8.06 -8.18
CA ILE A 193 -0.60 -6.74 -8.81
C ILE A 193 0.83 -6.23 -8.81
N GLU A 194 1.22 -5.57 -9.88
CA GLU A 194 2.54 -4.94 -10.00
C GLU A 194 2.70 -3.85 -8.93
N LEU A 195 3.88 -3.81 -8.31
CA LEU A 195 4.24 -2.80 -7.31
C LEU A 195 5.32 -1.88 -7.86
N TRP A 196 5.05 -0.58 -7.84
CA TRP A 196 6.05 0.45 -8.11
C TRP A 196 6.53 1.07 -6.78
N CYS A 197 7.68 0.66 -6.35
CA CYS A 197 8.43 1.24 -5.24
C CYS A 197 9.89 0.79 -5.34
N PRO A 198 10.63 1.21 -6.38
CA PRO A 198 11.95 0.67 -6.70
C PRO A 198 12.99 0.91 -5.60
N PHE A 199 12.83 1.98 -4.82
CA PHE A 199 13.75 2.34 -3.73
C PHE A 199 13.20 2.04 -2.34
N GLY A 200 12.02 1.43 -2.24
CA GLY A 200 11.45 1.01 -0.95
C GLY A 200 12.27 -0.09 -0.28
N THR A 201 12.33 -0.09 1.04
CA THR A 201 13.23 -0.93 1.81
C THR A 201 12.50 -1.98 2.65
N PHE A 202 13.22 -3.04 3.01
CA PHE A 202 12.71 -4.10 3.89
C PHE A 202 12.88 -3.74 5.38
N GLN A 203 13.92 -3.00 5.70
CA GLN A 203 14.20 -2.51 7.06
C GLN A 203 14.13 -0.99 7.05
N LYS A 204 13.66 -0.41 8.16
CA LYS A 204 13.72 1.04 8.33
C LYS A 204 15.20 1.45 8.20
N THR A 205 15.50 2.27 7.21
CA THR A 205 16.83 2.90 7.09
C THR A 205 17.02 3.76 8.33
N GLY A 206 18.03 3.44 9.14
CA GLY A 206 18.30 4.16 10.38
C GLY A 206 18.40 5.65 10.08
N SER A 207 17.70 6.47 10.85
CA SER A 207 17.99 7.89 10.92
C SER A 207 19.45 8.00 11.33
N GLN A 208 20.33 8.31 10.40
CA GLN A 208 21.66 8.79 10.76
C GLN A 208 21.41 10.09 11.51
N LYS A 209 21.52 10.03 12.85
CA LYS A 209 21.57 11.19 13.71
C LYS A 209 22.88 11.92 13.50
#